data_2858fe4061471996ed777ecf65a1f08f
#
_entry.id   2858fe4061471996ed777ecf65a1f08f
#
_cell.length_a   1.000
_cell.length_b   1.000
_cell.length_c   1.000
_cell.angle_alpha   90.00
_cell.angle_beta   90.00
_cell.angle_gamma   90.00
#
_symmetry.space_group_name_H-M   'P 1'
#
loop_
_entity.id
_entity.type
_entity.pdbx_description
1 polymer ?
#
loop_
_entity_poly.entity_id
_entity_poly.type
_entity_poly.pdbx_seq_one_letter_code
_entity_poly.pdbx_strand_id
1 'polypeptide(L)'
;NLLAVIEKELALKKSEANAVIPSLISLFEGMGERPRGRFFEGPEGAKAMRDEFLKVKSKMIYGIVDYDKLFQYWPGQQNDYTSVRAQKKIKTRTFYVSKAPVKDANSKEFMREAKFINSKDLDLGASITIYDDKISISTYSANPISVIIESDGITKTVKSIFELLWSK
;
A
#
# COMPACT_ATOMS: atom_id res chain seq x y z
N ASN A 1 -23.73 -50.94 2.53
CA ASN A 1 -23.66 -50.11 1.36
C ASN A 1 -22.44 -49.18 1.47
N LEU A 2 -21.50 -49.26 0.52
CA LEU A 2 -20.24 -48.52 0.51
C LEU A 2 -20.47 -47.01 0.58
N LEU A 3 -21.49 -46.51 -0.12
CA LEU A 3 -21.86 -45.09 -0.11
C LEU A 3 -22.22 -44.59 1.30
N ALA A 4 -22.99 -45.34 2.04
CA ALA A 4 -23.38 -44.96 3.42
C ALA A 4 -22.16 -44.92 4.39
N VAL A 5 -21.14 -45.75 4.15
CA VAL A 5 -19.89 -45.72 4.93
C VAL A 5 -19.09 -44.45 4.59
N ILE A 6 -18.96 -44.14 3.30
CA ILE A 6 -18.24 -42.92 2.83
C ILE A 6 -18.95 -41.66 3.35
N GLU A 7 -20.25 -41.58 3.27
CA GLU A 7 -21.04 -40.45 3.77
C GLU A 7 -20.85 -40.25 5.26
N LYS A 8 -20.85 -41.34 6.05
CA LYS A 8 -20.60 -41.30 7.49
C LYS A 8 -19.19 -40.84 7.83
N GLU A 9 -18.16 -41.32 7.11
CA GLU A 9 -16.78 -40.86 7.31
C GLU A 9 -16.61 -39.40 6.94
N LEU A 10 -17.21 -38.95 5.84
CA LEU A 10 -17.20 -37.55 5.43
C LEU A 10 -17.84 -36.63 6.45
N ALA A 11 -19.01 -37.07 7.01
CA ALA A 11 -19.71 -36.32 8.03
C ALA A 11 -18.88 -36.20 9.32
N LEU A 12 -18.19 -37.29 9.73
CA LEU A 12 -17.30 -37.28 10.88
C LEU A 12 -16.12 -36.34 10.67
N LYS A 13 -15.42 -36.42 9.55
CA LYS A 13 -14.30 -35.54 9.23
C LYS A 13 -14.70 -34.06 9.13
N LYS A 14 -15.90 -33.79 8.59
CA LYS A 14 -16.46 -32.43 8.55
C LYS A 14 -16.77 -31.91 9.96
N SER A 15 -17.30 -32.76 10.84
CA SER A 15 -17.57 -32.42 12.25
C SER A 15 -16.26 -32.15 13.01
N GLU A 16 -15.25 -32.99 12.86
CA GLU A 16 -13.92 -32.78 13.45
C GLU A 16 -13.27 -31.50 12.99
N ALA A 17 -13.29 -31.21 11.67
CA ALA A 17 -12.77 -29.97 11.11
C ALA A 17 -13.51 -28.75 11.69
N ASN A 18 -14.84 -28.79 11.76
CA ASN A 18 -15.65 -27.70 12.33
C ASN A 18 -15.39 -27.48 13.83
N ALA A 19 -15.01 -28.51 14.57
CA ALA A 19 -14.66 -28.39 15.99
C ALA A 19 -13.27 -27.75 16.19
N VAL A 20 -12.34 -27.93 15.25
CA VAL A 20 -10.98 -27.38 15.33
C VAL A 20 -10.87 -25.95 14.83
N ILE A 21 -11.71 -25.57 13.84
CA ILE A 21 -11.69 -24.23 13.24
C ILE A 21 -11.82 -23.10 14.28
N PRO A 22 -12.77 -23.12 15.25
CA PRO A 22 -12.88 -22.07 16.27
C PRO A 22 -11.64 -21.95 17.15
N SER A 23 -10.98 -23.08 17.48
CA SER A 23 -9.74 -23.09 18.26
C SER A 23 -8.58 -22.50 17.47
N LEU A 24 -8.49 -22.77 16.18
CA LEU A 24 -7.51 -22.13 15.29
C LEU A 24 -7.79 -20.62 15.18
N ILE A 25 -9.04 -20.22 14.98
CA ILE A 25 -9.42 -18.81 14.92
C ILE A 25 -9.06 -18.11 16.23
N SER A 26 -9.36 -18.69 17.39
CA SER A 26 -9.03 -18.09 18.69
C SER A 26 -7.52 -18.01 18.95
N LEU A 27 -6.73 -18.97 18.48
CA LEU A 27 -5.27 -18.89 18.48
C LEU A 27 -4.77 -17.75 17.57
N PHE A 28 -5.45 -17.52 16.47
CA PHE A 28 -5.14 -16.41 15.57
C PHE A 28 -5.59 -15.05 16.13
N GLU A 29 -6.72 -14.97 16.82
CA GLU A 29 -7.26 -13.75 17.42
C GLU A 29 -6.57 -13.38 18.75
N GLY A 30 -6.09 -14.38 19.53
CA GLY A 30 -5.45 -14.18 20.83
C GLY A 30 -3.99 -13.67 20.81
N MET A 31 -3.38 -13.48 19.65
CA MET A 31 -1.97 -13.08 19.52
C MET A 31 -1.74 -11.57 19.26
N GLY A 32 -2.59 -10.69 19.78
CA GLY A 32 -2.43 -9.23 19.66
C GLY A 32 -2.64 -8.69 18.24
N GLU A 33 -2.42 -7.39 18.04
CA GLU A 33 -2.50 -6.74 16.72
C GLU A 33 -1.55 -7.42 15.73
N ARG A 34 -2.09 -8.28 14.86
CA ARG A 34 -1.31 -8.84 13.75
C ARG A 34 -1.37 -7.88 12.57
N PRO A 35 -0.24 -7.53 11.98
CA PRO A 35 -0.24 -6.79 10.74
C PRO A 35 -0.96 -7.62 9.66
N ARG A 36 -1.88 -6.98 8.95
CA ARG A 36 -2.54 -7.59 7.78
C ARG A 36 -1.75 -7.23 6.54
N GLY A 37 -1.40 -8.25 5.73
CA GLY A 37 -0.70 -8.07 4.46
C GLY A 37 -1.64 -8.37 3.29
N ARG A 38 -1.67 -7.49 2.29
CA ARG A 38 -2.32 -7.73 1.00
C ARG A 38 -1.31 -7.58 -0.11
N PHE A 39 -1.28 -8.53 -1.03
CA PHE A 39 -0.35 -8.55 -2.15
C PHE A 39 -1.10 -8.29 -3.45
N PHE A 40 -0.47 -7.55 -4.33
CA PHE A 40 -0.97 -7.20 -5.64
C PHE A 40 0.14 -7.44 -6.66
N GLU A 41 -0.20 -7.94 -7.82
CA GLU A 41 0.75 -8.27 -8.87
C GLU A 41 0.30 -7.71 -10.21
N GLY A 42 1.26 -7.24 -10.99
CA GLY A 42 1.04 -6.70 -12.31
C GLY A 42 0.39 -5.31 -12.36
N PRO A 43 0.16 -4.77 -13.56
CA PRO A 43 -0.41 -3.44 -13.77
C PRO A 43 -1.80 -3.25 -13.16
N GLU A 44 -2.67 -4.25 -13.28
CA GLU A 44 -4.02 -4.20 -12.70
C GLU A 44 -3.98 -4.23 -11.17
N GLY A 45 -3.07 -5.03 -10.59
CA GLY A 45 -2.83 -5.05 -9.15
C GLY A 45 -2.32 -3.70 -8.64
N ALA A 46 -1.37 -3.07 -9.34
CA ALA A 46 -0.87 -1.74 -9.01
C ALA A 46 -1.97 -0.66 -9.10
N LYS A 47 -2.88 -0.78 -10.09
CA LYS A 47 -4.05 0.09 -10.19
C LYS A 47 -5.00 -0.10 -9.02
N ALA A 48 -5.35 -1.34 -8.68
CA ALA A 48 -6.23 -1.65 -7.55
C ALA A 48 -5.66 -1.13 -6.22
N MET A 49 -4.35 -1.28 -6.00
CA MET A 49 -3.66 -0.70 -4.85
C MET A 49 -3.78 0.83 -4.83
N ARG A 50 -3.58 1.51 -5.96
CA ARG A 50 -3.68 2.97 -6.06
C ARG A 50 -5.09 3.49 -5.83
N ASP A 51 -6.12 2.72 -6.20
CA ASP A 51 -7.52 3.05 -5.94
C ASP A 51 -7.84 3.06 -4.43
N GLU A 52 -7.06 2.33 -3.61
CA GLU A 52 -7.14 2.42 -2.15
C GLU A 52 -6.77 3.81 -1.63
N PHE A 53 -5.81 4.49 -2.28
CA PHE A 53 -5.40 5.84 -1.88
C PHE A 53 -6.52 6.88 -2.04
N LEU A 54 -7.49 6.62 -2.90
CA LEU A 54 -8.66 7.48 -3.08
C LEU A 54 -9.73 7.31 -1.99
N LYS A 55 -9.55 6.32 -1.11
CA LYS A 55 -10.45 6.00 0.01
C LYS A 55 -9.89 6.45 1.37
N VAL A 56 -8.76 7.13 1.38
CA VAL A 56 -8.06 7.58 2.60
C VAL A 56 -8.95 8.45 3.47
N LYS A 57 -9.11 8.06 4.74
CA LYS A 57 -9.98 8.71 5.74
C LYS A 57 -9.33 9.98 6.29
N SER A 58 -8.05 9.94 6.58
CA SER A 58 -7.27 11.07 7.13
C SER A 58 -7.13 12.26 6.17
N LYS A 59 -7.48 12.08 4.90
CA LYS A 59 -7.29 13.08 3.84
C LYS A 59 -5.84 13.52 3.64
N MET A 60 -4.87 12.69 4.08
CA MET A 60 -3.44 12.94 3.95
C MET A 60 -2.71 11.66 3.56
N ILE A 61 -1.83 11.79 2.58
CA ILE A 61 -0.93 10.74 2.09
C ILE A 61 0.51 11.25 2.16
N TYR A 62 1.42 10.40 2.60
CA TYR A 62 2.85 10.66 2.60
C TYR A 62 3.52 9.71 1.62
N GLY A 63 4.41 10.21 0.76
CA GLY A 63 5.05 9.43 -0.28
C GLY A 63 6.57 9.57 -0.31
N ILE A 64 7.26 8.48 -0.62
CA ILE A 64 8.67 8.47 -1.03
C ILE A 64 8.71 7.77 -2.38
N VAL A 65 8.99 8.50 -3.44
CA VAL A 65 8.72 8.07 -4.82
C VAL A 65 9.86 8.48 -5.75
N ASP A 66 10.31 7.60 -6.61
CA ASP A 66 11.19 7.94 -7.73
C ASP A 66 10.34 8.35 -8.94
N TYR A 67 10.36 9.64 -9.30
CA TYR A 67 9.55 10.17 -10.39
C TYR A 67 10.05 9.74 -11.75
N ASP A 68 11.36 9.60 -11.95
CA ASP A 68 11.90 9.15 -13.23
C ASP A 68 11.44 7.72 -13.53
N LYS A 69 11.53 6.82 -12.54
CA LYS A 69 11.06 5.44 -12.66
C LYS A 69 9.54 5.36 -12.74
N LEU A 70 8.82 6.16 -11.97
CA LEU A 70 7.37 6.21 -12.00
C LEU A 70 6.85 6.59 -13.40
N PHE A 71 7.40 7.63 -14.01
CA PHE A 71 7.01 8.05 -15.35
C PHE A 71 7.46 7.07 -16.44
N GLN A 72 8.59 6.39 -16.24
CA GLN A 72 9.07 5.37 -17.15
C GLN A 72 8.14 4.15 -17.21
N TYR A 73 7.73 3.64 -16.06
CA TYR A 73 6.95 2.40 -15.99
C TYR A 73 5.44 2.63 -16.05
N TRP A 74 4.96 3.80 -15.64
CA TRP A 74 3.53 4.11 -15.61
C TRP A 74 3.21 5.47 -16.25
N PRO A 75 3.54 5.66 -17.53
CA PRO A 75 3.28 6.92 -18.23
C PRO A 75 1.76 7.18 -18.30
N GLY A 76 1.37 8.42 -18.04
CA GLY A 76 -0.01 8.90 -18.20
C GLY A 76 -1.01 8.51 -17.08
N GLN A 77 -0.72 7.50 -16.27
CA GLN A 77 -1.64 7.08 -15.20
C GLN A 77 -1.71 8.07 -14.01
N GLN A 78 -0.78 9.03 -13.96
CA GLN A 78 -0.69 9.99 -12.86
C GLN A 78 -1.75 11.10 -12.96
N ASN A 79 -2.11 11.52 -14.16
CA ASN A 79 -2.98 12.69 -14.35
C ASN A 79 -4.38 12.45 -13.82
N ASP A 80 -5.01 11.33 -14.19
CA ASP A 80 -6.37 11.01 -13.74
C ASP A 80 -6.42 10.80 -12.22
N TYR A 81 -5.47 10.04 -11.68
CA TYR A 81 -5.36 9.82 -10.24
C TYR A 81 -5.18 11.12 -9.46
N THR A 82 -4.27 11.99 -9.92
CA THR A 82 -3.95 13.25 -9.23
C THR A 82 -5.17 14.18 -9.20
N SER A 83 -5.89 14.29 -10.30
CA SER A 83 -7.11 15.10 -10.40
C SER A 83 -8.22 14.57 -9.49
N VAL A 84 -8.51 13.28 -9.55
CA VAL A 84 -9.52 12.63 -8.70
C VAL A 84 -9.18 12.75 -7.23
N ARG A 85 -7.91 12.56 -6.86
CA ARG A 85 -7.43 12.73 -5.49
C ARG A 85 -7.67 14.15 -4.97
N ALA A 86 -7.31 15.16 -5.77
CA ALA A 86 -7.50 16.56 -5.41
C ALA A 86 -9.00 16.92 -5.25
N GLN A 87 -9.87 16.43 -6.15
CA GLN A 87 -11.33 16.59 -6.02
C GLN A 87 -11.86 15.99 -4.72
N LYS A 88 -11.29 14.88 -4.26
CA LYS A 88 -11.61 14.25 -2.96
C LYS A 88 -10.98 14.97 -1.76
N LYS A 89 -10.27 16.07 -1.98
CA LYS A 89 -9.56 16.88 -0.96
C LYS A 89 -8.51 16.08 -0.19
N ILE A 90 -7.88 15.10 -0.83
CA ILE A 90 -6.80 14.32 -0.25
C ILE A 90 -5.47 15.02 -0.57
N LYS A 91 -4.79 15.50 0.47
CA LYS A 91 -3.48 16.15 0.39
C LYS A 91 -2.34 15.14 0.29
N THR A 92 -1.22 15.55 -0.28
CA THR A 92 0.00 14.73 -0.24
C THR A 92 1.22 15.55 0.18
N ARG A 93 2.12 14.88 0.91
CA ARG A 93 3.52 15.28 1.12
C ARG A 93 4.41 14.21 0.55
N THR A 94 5.32 14.59 -0.34
CA THR A 94 6.11 13.59 -1.07
C THR A 94 7.57 13.99 -1.12
N PHE A 95 8.46 13.12 -0.63
CA PHE A 95 9.84 13.14 -1.09
C PHE A 95 9.90 12.50 -2.46
N TYR A 96 10.33 13.23 -3.46
CA TYR A 96 10.52 12.66 -4.78
C TYR A 96 11.98 12.65 -5.18
N VAL A 97 12.40 11.52 -5.71
CA VAL A 97 13.72 11.29 -6.26
C VAL A 97 13.66 11.47 -7.78
N SER A 98 14.61 12.21 -8.34
CA SER A 98 14.78 12.34 -9.79
C SER A 98 16.19 12.87 -10.13
N LYS A 99 16.58 12.81 -11.40
CA LYS A 99 17.86 13.35 -11.88
C LYS A 99 17.93 14.88 -11.78
N ALA A 100 16.79 15.54 -11.88
CA ALA A 100 16.67 16.98 -11.79
C ALA A 100 15.31 17.37 -11.15
N PRO A 101 15.18 18.58 -10.57
CA PRO A 101 13.90 19.04 -10.06
C PRO A 101 12.81 19.00 -11.14
N VAL A 102 11.66 18.45 -10.79
CA VAL A 102 10.49 18.36 -11.67
C VAL A 102 9.66 19.63 -11.55
N LYS A 103 9.32 20.23 -12.69
CA LYS A 103 8.43 21.39 -12.75
C LYS A 103 7.07 21.01 -12.17
N ASP A 104 6.47 21.92 -11.39
CA ASP A 104 5.16 21.75 -10.77
C ASP A 104 5.04 20.52 -9.84
N ALA A 105 6.20 20.02 -9.31
CA ALA A 105 6.19 19.00 -8.28
C ALA A 105 5.39 19.46 -7.04
N ASN A 106 5.53 20.73 -6.65
CA ASN A 106 4.63 21.40 -5.71
C ASN A 106 3.44 21.97 -6.47
N SER A 107 2.22 21.69 -6.04
CA SER A 107 1.01 22.17 -6.70
C SER A 107 -0.11 22.41 -5.70
N LYS A 108 -0.54 23.65 -5.58
CA LYS A 108 -1.72 24.01 -4.77
C LYS A 108 -3.00 23.43 -5.37
N GLU A 109 -3.13 23.46 -6.70
CA GLU A 109 -4.26 22.89 -7.43
C GLU A 109 -4.45 21.41 -7.12
N PHE A 110 -3.37 20.66 -7.15
CA PHE A 110 -3.38 19.23 -6.81
C PHE A 110 -3.11 18.94 -5.35
N MET A 111 -3.16 19.95 -4.48
CA MET A 111 -2.98 19.78 -3.03
C MET A 111 -1.72 18.98 -2.67
N ARG A 112 -0.62 19.23 -3.37
CA ARG A 112 0.64 18.49 -3.25
C ARG A 112 1.79 19.39 -2.80
N GLU A 113 2.44 18.99 -1.71
CA GLU A 113 3.74 19.48 -1.26
C GLU A 113 4.79 18.44 -1.59
N ALA A 114 5.93 18.84 -2.19
CA ALA A 114 6.98 17.92 -2.59
C ALA A 114 8.36 18.48 -2.28
N LYS A 115 9.26 17.62 -1.76
CA LYS A 115 10.68 17.90 -1.54
C LYS A 115 11.53 17.04 -2.48
N PHE A 116 12.45 17.70 -3.19
CA PHE A 116 13.35 17.06 -4.14
C PHE A 116 14.52 16.36 -3.45
N ILE A 117 14.85 15.17 -3.93
CA ILE A 117 16.09 14.43 -3.61
C ILE A 117 16.76 14.06 -4.94
N ASN A 118 18.05 14.33 -5.07
CA ASN A 118 18.79 13.95 -6.27
C ASN A 118 18.97 12.43 -6.32
N SER A 119 18.76 11.81 -7.49
CA SER A 119 18.90 10.37 -7.68
C SER A 119 20.34 9.84 -7.50
N LYS A 120 21.33 10.74 -7.42
CA LYS A 120 22.70 10.38 -7.04
C LYS A 120 22.85 10.11 -5.55
N ASP A 121 21.98 10.71 -4.72
CA ASP A 121 22.03 10.61 -3.26
C ASP A 121 21.13 9.49 -2.73
N LEU A 122 20.12 9.10 -3.49
CA LEU A 122 19.16 8.05 -3.10
C LEU A 122 18.67 7.29 -4.34
N ASP A 123 18.86 5.98 -4.35
CA ASP A 123 18.28 5.07 -5.36
C ASP A 123 17.15 4.25 -4.74
N LEU A 124 15.96 4.36 -5.33
CA LEU A 124 14.77 3.67 -4.87
C LEU A 124 14.40 2.52 -5.81
N GLY A 125 14.40 1.29 -5.30
CA GLY A 125 13.86 0.11 -6.00
C GLY A 125 12.33 0.00 -5.95
N ALA A 126 11.70 0.72 -5.02
CA ALA A 126 10.26 0.72 -4.82
C ALA A 126 9.79 2.06 -4.28
N SER A 127 8.52 2.40 -4.51
CA SER A 127 7.85 3.52 -3.84
C SER A 127 7.32 3.09 -2.48
N ILE A 128 7.25 4.03 -1.55
CA ILE A 128 6.60 3.87 -0.25
C ILE A 128 5.49 4.90 -0.14
N THR A 129 4.29 4.47 0.22
CA THR A 129 3.15 5.35 0.47
C THR A 129 2.55 5.04 1.84
N ILE A 130 2.39 6.07 2.66
CA ILE A 130 1.87 5.97 4.04
C ILE A 130 0.51 6.68 4.08
N TYR A 131 -0.51 6.02 4.58
CA TYR A 131 -1.87 6.57 4.69
C TYR A 131 -2.66 5.83 5.76
N ASP A 132 -3.47 6.56 6.52
CA ASP A 132 -4.24 6.02 7.65
C ASP A 132 -3.37 5.15 8.58
N ASP A 133 -3.68 3.87 8.72
CA ASP A 133 -2.96 2.82 9.45
C ASP A 133 -2.18 1.87 8.53
N LYS A 134 -1.87 2.30 7.29
CA LYS A 134 -1.34 1.48 6.22
C LYS A 134 -0.06 2.03 5.61
N ILE A 135 0.78 1.10 5.18
CA ILE A 135 1.93 1.36 4.31
C ILE A 135 1.77 0.52 3.05
N SER A 136 1.93 1.14 1.91
CA SER A 136 2.03 0.45 0.64
C SER A 136 3.44 0.59 0.08
N ILE A 137 3.97 -0.51 -0.45
CA ILE A 137 5.28 -0.57 -1.12
C ILE A 137 5.04 -1.17 -2.51
N SER A 138 5.56 -0.51 -3.57
CA SER A 138 5.39 -0.99 -4.94
C SER A 138 6.68 -0.86 -5.72
N THR A 139 7.11 -1.96 -6.36
CA THR A 139 8.34 -1.99 -7.16
C THR A 139 8.15 -1.29 -8.50
N TYR A 140 9.25 -0.72 -9.03
CA TYR A 140 9.28 -0.10 -10.36
C TYR A 140 9.65 -1.16 -11.40
N SER A 141 8.66 -1.69 -12.09
CA SER A 141 8.86 -2.65 -13.19
C SER A 141 7.64 -2.69 -14.12
N ALA A 142 7.78 -3.33 -15.27
CA ALA A 142 6.65 -3.55 -16.18
C ALA A 142 5.58 -4.49 -15.57
N ASN A 143 6.02 -5.40 -14.69
CA ASN A 143 5.12 -6.25 -13.90
C ASN A 143 5.37 -5.98 -12.40
N PRO A 144 4.82 -4.89 -11.82
CA PRO A 144 5.09 -4.48 -10.47
C PRO A 144 4.53 -5.49 -9.44
N ILE A 145 5.27 -5.64 -8.35
CA ILE A 145 4.79 -6.30 -7.15
C ILE A 145 4.49 -5.21 -6.13
N SER A 146 3.31 -5.25 -5.55
CA SER A 146 2.89 -4.29 -4.54
C SER A 146 2.40 -5.01 -3.29
N VAL A 147 2.66 -4.44 -2.13
CA VAL A 147 2.17 -4.93 -0.85
C VAL A 147 1.56 -3.79 -0.05
N ILE A 148 0.44 -4.04 0.60
CA ILE A 148 -0.12 -3.16 1.63
C ILE A 148 0.02 -3.86 2.97
N ILE A 149 0.63 -3.19 3.92
CA ILE A 149 0.76 -3.62 5.32
C ILE A 149 -0.16 -2.72 6.15
N GLU A 150 -1.11 -3.32 6.85
CA GLU A 150 -2.01 -2.65 7.78
C GLU A 150 -1.56 -2.94 9.21
N SER A 151 -1.04 -1.93 9.91
CA SER A 151 -0.55 -2.01 11.28
C SER A 151 -0.28 -0.61 11.82
N ASP A 152 -0.93 -0.26 12.93
CA ASP A 152 -0.75 1.01 13.60
C ASP A 152 0.70 1.25 14.02
N GLY A 153 1.35 0.25 14.62
CA GLY A 153 2.72 0.37 15.12
C GLY A 153 3.74 0.59 14.01
N ILE A 154 3.66 -0.19 12.92
CA ILE A 154 4.55 -0.07 11.76
C ILE A 154 4.32 1.29 11.08
N THR A 155 3.07 1.65 10.84
CA THR A 155 2.70 2.90 10.16
C THR A 155 3.14 4.12 10.96
N LYS A 156 2.90 4.12 12.27
CA LYS A 156 3.34 5.19 13.18
C LYS A 156 4.86 5.36 13.13
N THR A 157 5.62 4.28 13.15
CA THR A 157 7.09 4.32 13.10
C THR A 157 7.59 4.93 11.80
N VAL A 158 7.12 4.44 10.65
CA VAL A 158 7.56 4.93 9.34
C VAL A 158 7.11 6.38 9.11
N LYS A 159 5.90 6.73 9.54
CA LYS A 159 5.41 8.12 9.48
C LYS A 159 6.25 9.06 10.35
N SER A 160 6.63 8.65 11.54
CA SER A 160 7.50 9.46 12.42
C SER A 160 8.87 9.72 11.80
N ILE A 161 9.46 8.72 11.14
CA ILE A 161 10.70 8.88 10.36
C ILE A 161 10.50 9.85 9.20
N PHE A 162 9.40 9.71 8.46
CA PHE A 162 9.06 10.63 7.37
C PHE A 162 8.96 12.08 7.87
N GLU A 163 8.23 12.32 8.94
CA GLU A 163 8.02 13.66 9.51
C GLU A 163 9.33 14.27 10.08
N LEU A 164 10.18 13.43 10.69
CA LEU A 164 11.51 13.87 11.14
C LEU A 164 12.37 14.37 9.96
N LEU A 165 12.36 13.66 8.84
CA LEU A 165 13.05 14.07 7.61
C LEU A 165 12.38 15.29 6.95
N TRP A 166 11.05 15.36 7.01
CA TRP A 166 10.29 16.47 6.42
C TRP A 166 10.53 17.81 7.12
N SER A 167 10.79 17.79 8.42
CA SER A 167 11.04 18.98 9.23
C SER A 167 12.41 19.61 9.02
N LYS A 168 13.31 18.92 8.34
CA LYS A 168 14.66 19.40 7.94
C LYS A 168 14.65 19.98 6.54
#